data_47f61ea53acbe3cf7de5975cb1735a16
#
_entry.id   47f61ea53acbe3cf7de5975cb1735a16
#
_cell.length_a   1.000
_cell.length_b   1.000
_cell.length_c   1.000
_cell.angle_alpha   90.00
_cell.angle_beta   90.00
_cell.angle_gamma   90.00
#
_symmetry.space_group_name_H-M   'P 1'
#
loop_
_entity.id
_entity.type
_entity.pdbx_description
1 polymer ?
#
loop_
_entity_poly.entity_id
_entity_poly.type
_entity_poly.pdbx_seq_one_letter_code
_entity_poly.pdbx_strand_id
1 'polypeptide(L)'
;MKKIFLKLAFLGVLTPSLYYAQTSEISPQQEKQALPKPYREEDNAEIEIQKLVKLAQKENKNIILQAGGNWCIWCLRFDNFVKTTPDLKKIVDESFLYYHLNFSPKNKNEKIFAKYGNPGEKFGYPVFIILDKNGKQIHTQSSEVFEEGKGYSLEKVKTFFEEWIAKN
;
A
#
# COMPACT_ATOMS: atom_id res chain seq x y z
N MET A 1 -22.17 -85.87 -1.43
CA MET A 1 -22.09 -84.56 -2.14
C MET A 1 -21.58 -83.51 -1.13
N LYS A 2 -20.26 -83.20 -1.18
CA LYS A 2 -19.63 -82.23 -0.26
C LYS A 2 -19.58 -80.91 -0.96
N LYS A 3 -20.28 -79.90 -0.42
CA LYS A 3 -20.19 -78.46 -0.94
C LYS A 3 -18.98 -77.79 -0.31
N ILE A 4 -18.04 -77.36 -1.17
CA ILE A 4 -16.88 -76.61 -0.79
C ILE A 4 -17.29 -75.14 -0.83
N PHE A 5 -17.27 -74.45 0.35
CA PHE A 5 -17.44 -72.99 0.41
C PHE A 5 -16.08 -72.30 0.23
N LEU A 6 -15.89 -71.63 -0.91
CA LEU A 6 -14.73 -70.82 -1.20
C LEU A 6 -14.91 -69.42 -0.51
N LYS A 7 -14.12 -69.13 0.53
CA LYS A 7 -14.10 -67.83 1.19
C LYS A 7 -13.19 -66.89 0.35
N LEU A 8 -13.78 -65.91 -0.34
CA LEU A 8 -13.03 -64.80 -0.94
C LEU A 8 -12.60 -63.87 0.18
N ALA A 9 -11.30 -63.74 0.39
CA ALA A 9 -10.71 -62.70 1.24
C ALA A 9 -10.57 -61.42 0.42
N PHE A 10 -11.33 -60.42 0.79
CA PHE A 10 -11.20 -59.05 0.21
C PHE A 10 -10.01 -58.36 0.89
N LEU A 11 -8.88 -58.25 0.18
CA LEU A 11 -7.72 -57.47 0.61
C LEU A 11 -8.03 -56.01 0.32
N GLY A 12 -8.41 -55.23 1.33
CA GLY A 12 -8.61 -53.79 1.24
C GLY A 12 -7.25 -53.07 1.09
N VAL A 13 -6.98 -52.54 -0.07
CA VAL A 13 -5.81 -51.69 -0.32
C VAL A 13 -6.11 -50.31 0.26
N LEU A 14 -5.53 -49.99 1.43
CA LEU A 14 -5.50 -48.63 1.97
C LEU A 14 -4.55 -47.79 1.16
N THR A 15 -5.09 -47.00 0.25
CA THR A 15 -4.31 -45.93 -0.43
C THR A 15 -4.16 -44.73 0.50
N PRO A 16 -2.95 -44.28 0.83
CA PRO A 16 -2.78 -43.06 1.58
C PRO A 16 -3.19 -41.87 0.69
N SER A 17 -4.32 -41.24 1.03
CA SER A 17 -4.70 -39.98 0.42
C SER A 17 -3.70 -38.92 0.86
N LEU A 18 -2.77 -38.56 -0.01
CA LEU A 18 -1.92 -37.39 0.15
C LEU A 18 -2.81 -36.15 0.04
N TYR A 19 -3.22 -35.60 1.19
CA TYR A 19 -3.80 -34.24 1.24
C TYR A 19 -2.70 -33.25 0.87
N TYR A 20 -2.64 -32.86 -0.39
CA TYR A 20 -1.94 -31.65 -0.78
C TYR A 20 -2.72 -30.48 -0.18
N ALA A 21 -2.16 -29.86 0.87
CA ALA A 21 -2.62 -28.57 1.32
C ALA A 21 -2.39 -27.58 0.19
N GLN A 22 -3.43 -27.32 -0.62
CA GLN A 22 -3.44 -26.20 -1.55
C GLN A 22 -3.43 -24.94 -0.71
N THR A 23 -2.27 -24.29 -0.59
CA THR A 23 -2.20 -22.90 -0.19
C THR A 23 -2.89 -22.09 -1.29
N SER A 24 -4.18 -21.83 -1.11
CA SER A 24 -4.95 -20.99 -2.01
C SER A 24 -4.38 -19.59 -1.93
N GLU A 25 -3.61 -19.20 -2.94
CA GLU A 25 -3.18 -17.80 -3.07
C GLU A 25 -4.43 -16.92 -3.11
N ILE A 26 -4.49 -15.97 -2.18
CA ILE A 26 -5.58 -15.00 -2.11
C ILE A 26 -5.57 -14.20 -3.41
N SER A 27 -6.72 -14.10 -4.09
CA SER A 27 -6.82 -13.30 -5.31
C SER A 27 -6.58 -11.82 -5.01
N PRO A 28 -6.06 -11.02 -5.98
CA PRO A 28 -5.85 -9.58 -5.77
C PRO A 28 -7.12 -8.83 -5.33
N GLN A 29 -8.29 -9.33 -5.70
CA GLN A 29 -9.58 -8.76 -5.30
C GLN A 29 -9.92 -9.05 -3.83
N GLN A 30 -9.67 -10.25 -3.37
CA GLN A 30 -9.84 -10.63 -1.96
C GLN A 30 -8.85 -9.89 -1.07
N GLU A 31 -7.58 -9.81 -1.49
CA GLU A 31 -6.56 -9.02 -0.81
C GLU A 31 -6.98 -7.55 -0.70
N LYS A 32 -7.43 -6.96 -1.81
CA LYS A 32 -7.90 -5.58 -1.81
C LYS A 32 -9.07 -5.33 -0.87
N GLN A 33 -9.98 -6.29 -0.70
CA GLN A 33 -11.10 -6.18 0.25
C GLN A 33 -10.62 -6.22 1.71
N ALA A 34 -9.61 -7.02 2.01
CA ALA A 34 -9.07 -7.20 3.37
C ALA A 34 -8.22 -6.02 3.85
N LEU A 35 -7.57 -5.29 2.91
CA LEU A 35 -6.69 -4.17 3.26
C LEU A 35 -7.47 -2.92 3.72
N PRO A 36 -6.93 -2.14 4.67
CA PRO A 36 -7.49 -0.84 5.08
C PRO A 36 -7.73 0.10 3.89
N LYS A 37 -8.67 1.04 4.04
CA LYS A 37 -9.05 2.03 3.02
C LYS A 37 -8.70 3.43 3.50
N PRO A 38 -7.42 3.86 3.40
CA PRO A 38 -6.94 5.09 4.00
C PRO A 38 -7.34 6.36 3.24
N TYR A 39 -7.74 6.25 1.98
CA TYR A 39 -8.09 7.41 1.17
C TYR A 39 -9.52 7.86 1.46
N ARG A 40 -9.69 9.12 1.85
CA ARG A 40 -10.97 9.73 2.16
C ARG A 40 -11.48 10.46 0.92
N GLU A 41 -12.52 9.93 0.30
CA GLU A 41 -13.08 10.47 -0.96
C GLU A 41 -13.82 11.81 -0.74
N GLU A 42 -14.27 12.07 0.48
CA GLU A 42 -14.98 13.29 0.87
C GLU A 42 -14.06 14.48 1.19
N ASP A 43 -12.77 14.25 1.34
CA ASP A 43 -11.82 15.31 1.72
C ASP A 43 -11.64 16.34 0.60
N ASN A 44 -11.66 17.61 0.98
CA ASN A 44 -11.13 18.67 0.14
C ASN A 44 -9.61 18.73 0.33
N ALA A 45 -8.86 18.16 -0.61
CA ALA A 45 -7.41 18.04 -0.51
C ALA A 45 -6.71 19.41 -0.37
N GLU A 46 -7.24 20.50 -0.95
CA GLU A 46 -6.66 21.83 -0.81
C GLU A 46 -6.70 22.31 0.65
N ILE A 47 -7.83 22.10 1.32
CA ILE A 47 -8.00 22.45 2.73
C ILE A 47 -7.12 21.59 3.62
N GLU A 48 -7.09 20.27 3.40
CA GLU A 48 -6.29 19.36 4.21
C GLU A 48 -4.78 19.65 4.08
N ILE A 49 -4.29 19.88 2.86
CA ILE A 49 -2.89 20.24 2.64
C ILE A 49 -2.55 21.59 3.30
N GLN A 50 -3.45 22.59 3.27
CA GLN A 50 -3.22 23.85 3.98
C GLN A 50 -3.11 23.67 5.49
N LYS A 51 -3.92 22.80 6.09
CA LYS A 51 -3.82 22.45 7.52
C LYS A 51 -2.48 21.78 7.83
N LEU A 52 -2.06 20.84 6.98
CA LEU A 52 -0.78 20.15 7.12
C LEU A 52 0.41 21.10 7.01
N VAL A 53 0.38 22.06 6.09
CA VAL A 53 1.45 23.08 5.96
C VAL A 53 1.58 23.91 7.23
N LYS A 54 0.46 24.34 7.83
CA LYS A 54 0.49 25.07 9.11
C LYS A 54 1.10 24.23 10.23
N LEU A 55 0.82 22.93 10.26
CA LEU A 55 1.37 22.00 11.25
C LEU A 55 2.86 21.71 10.97
N ALA A 56 3.23 21.51 9.69
CA ALA A 56 4.59 21.27 9.24
C ALA A 56 5.56 22.41 9.64
N GLN A 57 5.08 23.66 9.55
CA GLN A 57 5.84 24.82 10.01
C GLN A 57 6.12 24.80 11.52
N LYS A 58 5.14 24.33 12.31
CA LYS A 58 5.29 24.25 13.77
C LYS A 58 6.21 23.11 14.20
N GLU A 59 6.09 21.96 13.51
CA GLU A 59 6.83 20.75 13.85
C GLU A 59 8.16 20.60 13.11
N ASN A 60 8.47 21.50 12.18
CA ASN A 60 9.64 21.42 11.29
C ASN A 60 9.72 20.08 10.55
N LYS A 61 8.58 19.63 10.00
CA LYS A 61 8.48 18.36 9.24
C LYS A 61 8.19 18.60 7.77
N ASN A 62 8.65 17.70 6.93
CA ASN A 62 8.19 17.61 5.54
C ASN A 62 6.84 16.87 5.48
N ILE A 63 6.12 17.05 4.37
CA ILE A 63 4.81 16.43 4.15
C ILE A 63 4.95 15.42 3.03
N ILE A 64 4.43 14.21 3.24
CA ILE A 64 4.29 13.19 2.21
C ILE A 64 2.84 13.15 1.75
N LEU A 65 2.59 13.39 0.47
CA LEU A 65 1.32 13.13 -0.17
C LEU A 65 1.45 11.81 -0.95
N GLN A 66 0.81 10.74 -0.48
CA GLN A 66 0.65 9.50 -1.24
C GLN A 66 -0.57 9.65 -2.14
N ALA A 67 -0.36 9.97 -3.42
CA ALA A 67 -1.45 10.10 -4.37
C ALA A 67 -1.90 8.72 -4.88
N GLY A 68 -3.22 8.52 -4.94
CA GLY A 68 -3.83 7.26 -5.34
C GLY A 68 -5.29 7.16 -4.93
N GLY A 69 -5.76 5.96 -4.58
CA GLY A 69 -7.14 5.75 -4.15
C GLY A 69 -7.37 4.34 -3.61
N ASN A 70 -8.52 4.14 -2.96
CA ASN A 70 -8.92 2.83 -2.42
C ASN A 70 -9.20 1.77 -3.50
N TRP A 71 -9.25 2.16 -4.77
CA TRP A 71 -9.34 1.27 -5.93
C TRP A 71 -8.00 0.64 -6.32
N CYS A 72 -6.88 1.26 -5.94
CA CYS A 72 -5.52 0.90 -6.32
C CYS A 72 -4.92 -0.10 -5.33
N ILE A 73 -4.74 -1.36 -5.73
CA ILE A 73 -4.19 -2.40 -4.85
C ILE A 73 -2.76 -2.07 -4.37
N TRP A 74 -1.91 -1.52 -5.24
CA TRP A 74 -0.55 -1.13 -4.88
C TRP A 74 -0.53 0.02 -3.86
N CYS A 75 -1.49 0.95 -3.95
CA CYS A 75 -1.64 2.02 -2.96
C CYS A 75 -1.97 1.46 -1.57
N LEU A 76 -2.86 0.47 -1.51
CA LEU A 76 -3.26 -0.17 -0.26
C LEU A 76 -2.14 -1.06 0.31
N ARG A 77 -1.42 -1.76 -0.55
CA ARG A 77 -0.24 -2.55 -0.16
C ARG A 77 0.84 -1.66 0.46
N PHE A 78 1.12 -0.49 -0.16
CA PHE A 78 2.11 0.44 0.36
C PHE A 78 1.72 0.97 1.75
N ASP A 79 0.49 1.45 1.89
CA ASP A 79 -0.03 1.93 3.17
C ASP A 79 0.08 0.84 4.27
N ASN A 80 -0.38 -0.38 3.94
CA ASN A 80 -0.28 -1.50 4.87
C ASN A 80 1.17 -1.85 5.20
N PHE A 81 2.05 -1.88 4.21
CA PHE A 81 3.47 -2.17 4.39
C PHE A 81 4.14 -1.18 5.35
N VAL A 82 3.90 0.12 5.16
CA VAL A 82 4.44 1.15 6.05
C VAL A 82 3.88 1.00 7.47
N LYS A 83 2.57 0.79 7.62
CA LYS A 83 1.91 0.68 8.92
C LYS A 83 2.26 -0.57 9.71
N THR A 84 2.53 -1.68 9.02
CA THR A 84 2.84 -2.97 9.65
C THR A 84 4.33 -3.24 9.82
N THR A 85 5.20 -2.40 9.24
CA THR A 85 6.65 -2.49 9.39
C THR A 85 7.13 -1.48 10.44
N PRO A 86 7.55 -1.93 11.65
CA PRO A 86 7.84 -1.04 12.77
C PRO A 86 8.83 0.09 12.44
N ASP A 87 9.91 -0.21 11.72
CA ASP A 87 10.93 0.77 11.34
C ASP A 87 10.36 1.87 10.44
N LEU A 88 9.58 1.49 9.41
CA LEU A 88 8.98 2.45 8.49
C LEU A 88 7.94 3.31 9.19
N LYS A 89 7.08 2.65 10.00
CA LYS A 89 6.06 3.36 10.77
C LYS A 89 6.69 4.40 11.70
N LYS A 90 7.78 4.02 12.40
CA LYS A 90 8.50 4.94 13.29
C LYS A 90 9.04 6.15 12.53
N ILE A 91 9.74 5.92 11.40
CA ILE A 91 10.28 7.01 10.59
C ILE A 91 9.18 7.98 10.14
N VAL A 92 8.06 7.43 9.65
CA VAL A 92 6.95 8.27 9.16
C VAL A 92 6.31 9.06 10.29
N ASP A 93 5.98 8.43 11.41
CA ASP A 93 5.31 9.09 12.54
C ASP A 93 6.19 10.19 13.16
N GLU A 94 7.50 9.96 13.28
CA GLU A 94 8.43 10.90 13.91
C GLU A 94 8.84 12.04 12.98
N SER A 95 8.96 11.80 11.67
CA SER A 95 9.65 12.71 10.75
C SER A 95 8.77 13.41 9.73
N PHE A 96 7.53 12.93 9.52
CA PHE A 96 6.67 13.45 8.46
C PHE A 96 5.26 13.75 8.94
N LEU A 97 4.57 14.60 8.17
CA LEU A 97 3.12 14.63 8.13
C LEU A 97 2.66 13.88 6.88
N TYR A 98 1.77 12.92 7.04
CA TYR A 98 1.39 12.01 5.95
C TYR A 98 -0.07 12.20 5.56
N TYR A 99 -0.34 12.29 4.24
CA TYR A 99 -1.69 12.46 3.72
C TYR A 99 -1.92 11.57 2.49
N HIS A 100 -3.03 10.84 2.51
CA HIS A 100 -3.49 10.06 1.37
C HIS A 100 -4.29 10.94 0.43
N LEU A 101 -3.62 11.47 -0.60
CA LEU A 101 -4.23 12.33 -1.61
C LEU A 101 -5.12 11.50 -2.55
N ASN A 102 -6.43 11.58 -2.35
CA ASN A 102 -7.40 10.78 -3.10
C ASN A 102 -7.53 11.22 -4.56
N PHE A 103 -7.52 10.23 -5.45
CA PHE A 103 -7.95 10.32 -6.83
C PHE A 103 -8.97 9.21 -7.11
N SER A 104 -10.24 9.55 -7.20
CA SER A 104 -11.31 8.58 -7.46
C SER A 104 -12.39 9.17 -8.38
N PRO A 105 -13.28 8.34 -8.96
CA PRO A 105 -14.40 8.84 -9.76
C PRO A 105 -15.31 9.82 -9.01
N LYS A 106 -15.44 9.69 -7.69
CA LYS A 106 -16.23 10.59 -6.85
C LYS A 106 -15.55 11.92 -6.57
N ASN A 107 -14.21 11.89 -6.42
CA ASN A 107 -13.42 13.07 -6.15
C ASN A 107 -12.01 12.92 -6.72
N LYS A 108 -11.76 13.55 -7.84
CA LYS A 108 -10.47 13.51 -8.52
C LYS A 108 -9.46 14.51 -7.97
N ASN A 109 -9.90 15.46 -7.15
CA ASN A 109 -9.05 16.56 -6.66
C ASN A 109 -8.23 17.24 -7.78
N GLU A 110 -8.83 17.42 -8.96
CA GLU A 110 -8.15 17.83 -10.22
C GLU A 110 -7.27 19.06 -10.06
N LYS A 111 -7.75 20.07 -9.32
CA LYS A 111 -6.99 21.31 -9.07
C LYS A 111 -5.67 21.03 -8.34
N ILE A 112 -5.68 20.13 -7.36
CA ILE A 112 -4.49 19.75 -6.60
C ILE A 112 -3.56 18.89 -7.43
N PHE A 113 -4.09 17.93 -8.19
CA PHE A 113 -3.28 17.13 -9.11
C PHE A 113 -2.61 17.99 -10.17
N ALA A 114 -3.34 18.94 -10.78
CA ALA A 114 -2.77 19.90 -11.74
C ALA A 114 -1.68 20.77 -11.11
N LYS A 115 -1.88 21.24 -9.87
CA LYS A 115 -0.87 22.03 -9.13
C LYS A 115 0.45 21.29 -8.99
N TYR A 116 0.43 19.96 -8.84
CA TYR A 116 1.63 19.13 -8.70
C TYR A 116 2.03 18.43 -10.01
N GLY A 117 1.53 18.91 -11.16
CA GLY A 117 1.93 18.45 -12.49
C GLY A 117 1.35 17.11 -12.91
N ASN A 118 0.15 16.76 -12.42
CA ASN A 118 -0.58 15.53 -12.72
C ASN A 118 0.30 14.26 -12.60
N PRO A 119 0.98 14.03 -11.47
CA PRO A 119 2.00 13.00 -11.38
C PRO A 119 1.45 11.59 -11.62
N GLY A 120 0.16 11.35 -11.35
CA GLY A 120 -0.47 10.05 -11.61
C GLY A 120 -0.55 9.69 -13.10
N GLU A 121 -0.67 10.67 -14.00
CA GLU A 121 -0.65 10.44 -15.44
C GLU A 121 0.74 10.04 -15.94
N LYS A 122 1.78 10.56 -15.28
CA LYS A 122 3.18 10.32 -15.67
C LYS A 122 3.77 9.05 -15.04
N PHE A 123 3.42 8.76 -13.78
CA PHE A 123 4.08 7.74 -12.96
C PHE A 123 3.16 6.61 -12.50
N GLY A 124 1.85 6.68 -12.81
CA GLY A 124 0.88 5.74 -12.24
C GLY A 124 0.63 5.98 -10.75
N TYR A 125 0.10 4.95 -10.07
CA TYR A 125 -0.27 5.02 -8.66
C TYR A 125 0.21 3.78 -7.87
N PRO A 126 0.66 3.95 -6.60
CA PRO A 126 0.81 5.23 -5.92
C PRO A 126 1.98 6.04 -6.46
N VAL A 127 1.86 7.37 -6.36
CA VAL A 127 2.96 8.28 -6.58
C VAL A 127 3.09 9.19 -5.35
N PHE A 128 4.33 9.47 -4.96
CA PHE A 128 4.62 10.25 -3.76
C PHE A 128 5.05 11.66 -4.16
N ILE A 129 4.47 12.65 -3.49
CA ILE A 129 4.83 14.05 -3.65
C ILE A 129 5.35 14.51 -2.28
N ILE A 130 6.58 14.99 -2.23
CA ILE A 130 7.18 15.51 -1.02
C ILE A 130 7.07 17.02 -1.05
N LEU A 131 6.49 17.59 0.01
CA LEU A 131 6.46 19.02 0.23
C LEU A 131 7.36 19.39 1.39
N ASP A 132 8.04 20.52 1.31
CA ASP A 132 8.70 21.11 2.46
C ASP A 132 7.65 21.66 3.46
N LYS A 133 8.11 22.12 4.61
CA LYS A 133 7.25 22.71 5.66
C LYS A 133 6.46 23.93 5.20
N ASN A 134 6.83 24.56 4.09
CA ASN A 134 6.12 25.71 3.52
C ASN A 134 5.12 25.29 2.43
N GLY A 135 4.99 24.00 2.15
CA GLY A 135 4.10 23.45 1.12
C GLY A 135 4.64 23.54 -0.30
N LYS A 136 5.94 23.85 -0.45
CA LYS A 136 6.62 23.80 -1.74
C LYS A 136 6.94 22.34 -2.08
N GLN A 137 6.57 21.90 -3.28
CA GLN A 137 6.98 20.61 -3.82
C GLN A 137 8.50 20.58 -4.01
N ILE A 138 9.16 19.62 -3.37
CA ILE A 138 10.61 19.43 -3.42
C ILE A 138 11.00 18.14 -4.12
N HIS A 139 10.07 17.15 -4.20
CA HIS A 139 10.31 15.88 -4.91
C HIS A 139 9.01 15.23 -5.38
N THR A 140 9.13 14.37 -6.39
CA THR A 140 8.07 13.45 -6.82
C THR A 140 8.69 12.09 -7.14
N GLN A 141 8.14 11.02 -6.55
CA GLN A 141 8.67 9.67 -6.66
C GLN A 141 7.60 8.69 -7.11
N SER A 142 7.86 7.94 -8.19
CA SER A 142 7.09 6.76 -8.57
C SER A 142 7.30 5.64 -7.55
N SER A 143 6.24 4.88 -7.23
CA SER A 143 6.35 3.68 -6.39
C SER A 143 7.09 2.53 -7.05
N GLU A 144 7.16 2.50 -8.37
CA GLU A 144 7.74 1.41 -9.15
C GLU A 144 9.16 1.06 -8.72
N VAL A 145 9.96 2.08 -8.38
CA VAL A 145 11.36 1.87 -7.94
C VAL A 145 11.46 1.11 -6.62
N PHE A 146 10.39 1.09 -5.82
CA PHE A 146 10.34 0.41 -4.53
C PHE A 146 9.81 -1.01 -4.63
N GLU A 147 9.19 -1.36 -5.76
CA GLU A 147 8.51 -2.64 -5.91
C GLU A 147 9.48 -3.83 -5.87
N GLU A 148 9.03 -4.90 -5.22
CA GLU A 148 9.72 -6.17 -5.12
C GLU A 148 8.70 -7.30 -5.02
N GLY A 149 8.67 -8.18 -6.02
CA GLY A 149 7.66 -9.23 -6.10
C GLY A 149 6.22 -8.70 -6.12
N LYS A 150 5.40 -9.14 -5.18
CA LYS A 150 4.02 -8.64 -5.01
C LYS A 150 3.90 -7.53 -3.94
N GLY A 151 5.01 -6.91 -3.56
CA GLY A 151 5.06 -5.90 -2.48
C GLY A 151 6.15 -4.86 -2.70
N TYR A 152 6.79 -4.45 -1.61
CA TYR A 152 7.79 -3.38 -1.61
C TYR A 152 9.05 -3.79 -0.84
N SER A 153 10.19 -3.32 -1.30
CA SER A 153 11.49 -3.51 -0.63
C SER A 153 11.62 -2.60 0.58
N LEU A 154 11.89 -3.21 1.74
CA LEU A 154 12.10 -2.47 2.99
C LEU A 154 13.26 -1.46 2.87
N GLU A 155 14.38 -1.91 2.30
CA GLU A 155 15.58 -1.09 2.16
C GLU A 155 15.32 0.15 1.29
N LYS A 156 14.70 -0.04 0.13
CA LYS A 156 14.42 1.06 -0.81
C LYS A 156 13.45 2.08 -0.21
N VAL A 157 12.36 1.61 0.43
CA VAL A 157 11.37 2.50 1.06
C VAL A 157 11.97 3.23 2.26
N LYS A 158 12.77 2.54 3.08
CA LYS A 158 13.46 3.15 4.22
C LYS A 158 14.42 4.24 3.76
N THR A 159 15.30 3.94 2.79
CA THR A 159 16.23 4.91 2.20
C THR A 159 15.51 6.14 1.66
N PHE A 160 14.39 5.94 0.94
CA PHE A 160 13.56 7.04 0.46
C PHE A 160 13.05 7.93 1.59
N PHE A 161 12.51 7.36 2.67
CA PHE A 161 12.05 8.19 3.77
C PHE A 161 13.21 8.93 4.45
N GLU A 162 14.32 8.24 4.73
CA GLU A 162 15.50 8.85 5.37
C GLU A 162 16.08 10.02 4.56
N GLU A 163 16.06 9.93 3.23
CA GLU A 163 16.54 11.00 2.33
C GLU A 163 15.72 12.28 2.45
N TRP A 164 14.40 12.15 2.68
CA TRP A 164 13.47 13.28 2.66
C TRP A 164 13.03 13.76 4.04
N ILE A 165 13.69 13.34 5.11
CA ILE A 165 13.50 13.96 6.45
C ILE A 165 13.90 15.43 6.37
N ALA A 166 13.09 16.30 7.01
CA ALA A 166 13.42 17.73 7.08
C ALA A 166 14.80 17.94 7.72
N LYS A 167 15.66 18.64 7.01
CA LYS A 167 16.98 19.02 7.56
C LYS A 167 16.84 20.28 8.42
N ASN A 168 17.47 20.28 9.57
CA ASN A 168 17.56 21.45 10.46
C ASN A 168 18.40 22.56 9.84
#